data_fe38197dfe59b1b2f644452659adb53a
#
_entry.id   fe38197dfe59b1b2f644452659adb53a
#
_cell.length_a   1.000
_cell.length_b   1.000
_cell.length_c   1.000
_cell.angle_alpha   90.00
_cell.angle_beta   90.00
_cell.angle_gamma   90.00
#
_symmetry.space_group_name_H-M   'P 1'
#
loop_
_entity.id
_entity.type
_entity.pdbx_description
1 polymer ?
#
loop_
_entity_poly.entity_id
_entity_poly.type
_entity_poly.pdbx_seq_one_letter_code
_entity_poly.pdbx_strand_id
1 'polypeptide(L)'
;MQNTQDYITAFIEGYICAIIGERMTIANVSEEELDNAKHSAEKYVEFQIEHSNFSDEEKKGMKNDYKLWAESALQGMKKRLRESGRLL
;
A
#
# COMPACT_ATOMS: atom_id res chain seq x y z
N MET A 1 -1.10 -3.06 -20.94
CA MET A 1 0.16 -3.02 -20.19
C MET A 1 -0.03 -2.29 -18.89
N GLN A 2 0.32 -2.91 -17.78
CA GLN A 2 0.18 -2.33 -16.46
C GLN A 2 1.24 -1.25 -16.27
N ASN A 3 0.84 -0.06 -15.82
CA ASN A 3 1.80 0.99 -15.57
C ASN A 3 2.42 0.84 -14.17
N THR A 4 3.49 1.57 -13.93
CA THR A 4 4.25 1.49 -12.68
C THR A 4 3.39 1.86 -11.46
N GLN A 5 2.54 2.87 -11.59
CA GLN A 5 1.65 3.28 -10.52
C GLN A 5 0.70 2.15 -10.11
N ASP A 6 0.08 1.49 -11.09
CA ASP A 6 -0.86 0.41 -10.81
C ASP A 6 -0.16 -0.75 -10.12
N TYR A 7 1.05 -1.08 -10.56
CA TYR A 7 1.84 -2.15 -9.95
C TYR A 7 2.14 -1.84 -8.48
N ILE A 8 2.65 -0.65 -8.19
CA ILE A 8 3.00 -0.24 -6.83
C ILE A 8 1.76 -0.15 -5.95
N THR A 9 0.68 0.42 -6.46
CA THR A 9 -0.58 0.54 -5.71
C THR A 9 -1.12 -0.84 -5.33
N ALA A 10 -1.16 -1.77 -6.29
CA ALA A 10 -1.64 -3.12 -6.04
C ALA A 10 -0.75 -3.85 -5.04
N PHE A 11 0.56 -3.66 -5.13
CA PHE A 11 1.51 -4.26 -4.21
C PHE A 11 1.26 -3.77 -2.77
N ILE A 12 1.08 -2.47 -2.60
CA ILE A 12 0.85 -1.87 -1.27
C ILE A 12 -0.46 -2.37 -0.69
N GLU A 13 -1.52 -2.39 -1.48
CA GLU A 13 -2.81 -2.91 -1.02
C GLU A 13 -2.71 -4.37 -0.59
N GLY A 14 -2.04 -5.19 -1.40
CA GLY A 14 -1.84 -6.60 -1.08
C GLY A 14 -1.01 -6.80 0.18
N TYR A 15 0.02 -5.97 0.37
CA TYR A 15 0.87 -6.05 1.54
C TYR A 15 0.10 -5.69 2.82
N ILE A 16 -0.68 -4.61 2.77
CA ILE A 16 -1.50 -4.19 3.90
C ILE A 16 -2.53 -5.27 4.25
N CYS A 17 -3.17 -5.84 3.23
CA CYS A 17 -4.12 -6.92 3.42
C CYS A 17 -3.46 -8.14 4.06
N ALA A 18 -2.23 -8.46 3.67
CA ALA A 18 -1.49 -9.59 4.24
C ALA A 18 -1.16 -9.36 5.72
N ILE A 19 -0.80 -8.13 6.10
CA ILE A 19 -0.47 -7.81 7.49
C ILE A 19 -1.72 -7.86 8.38
N ILE A 20 -2.81 -7.25 7.93
CA ILE A 20 -4.04 -7.15 8.70
C ILE A 20 -4.84 -8.45 8.61
N GLY A 21 -4.71 -9.16 7.48
CA GLY A 21 -5.30 -10.47 7.29
C GLY A 21 -6.82 -10.45 7.30
N GLU A 22 -7.39 -11.52 7.85
CA GLU A 22 -8.84 -11.70 7.88
C GLU A 22 -9.57 -10.64 8.68
N ARG A 23 -8.86 -9.89 9.52
CA ARG A 23 -9.48 -8.85 10.33
C ARG A 23 -10.18 -7.80 9.49
N MET A 24 -9.74 -7.62 8.24
CA MET A 24 -10.40 -6.67 7.33
C MET A 24 -11.82 -7.13 6.95
N THR A 25 -12.15 -8.40 7.13
CA THR A 25 -13.46 -8.94 6.76
C THR A 25 -14.31 -9.32 7.94
N ILE A 26 -13.73 -9.60 9.12
CA ILE A 26 -14.44 -10.15 10.25
C ILE A 26 -14.31 -9.33 11.54
N ALA A 27 -13.45 -8.33 11.55
CA ALA A 27 -13.22 -7.55 12.76
C ALA A 27 -13.04 -6.08 12.43
N ASN A 28 -13.12 -5.25 13.46
CA ASN A 28 -12.85 -3.83 13.32
C ASN A 28 -11.36 -3.58 13.22
N VAL A 29 -10.98 -2.60 12.42
CA VAL A 29 -9.59 -2.21 12.19
C VAL A 29 -9.42 -0.74 12.52
N SER A 30 -8.38 -0.39 13.27
CA SER A 30 -8.10 1.00 13.62
C SER A 30 -7.30 1.69 12.52
N GLU A 31 -7.40 3.02 12.46
CA GLU A 31 -6.60 3.80 11.54
C GLU A 31 -5.10 3.64 11.83
N GLU A 32 -4.74 3.54 13.12
CA GLU A 32 -3.35 3.33 13.52
C GLU A 32 -2.78 2.04 12.94
N GLU A 33 -3.55 0.96 12.99
CA GLU A 33 -3.11 -0.32 12.40
C GLU A 33 -2.88 -0.20 10.90
N LEU A 34 -3.76 0.52 10.21
CA LEU A 34 -3.62 0.74 8.78
C LEU A 34 -2.40 1.61 8.47
N ASP A 35 -2.19 2.67 9.24
CA ASP A 35 -1.05 3.55 9.06
C ASP A 35 0.26 2.80 9.28
N ASN A 36 0.33 1.96 10.31
CA ASN A 36 1.52 1.16 10.58
C ASN A 36 1.78 0.14 9.47
N ALA A 37 0.74 -0.48 8.97
CA ALA A 37 0.85 -1.41 7.85
C ALA A 37 1.34 -0.70 6.59
N LYS A 38 0.85 0.53 6.34
CA LYS A 38 1.31 1.33 5.21
C LYS A 38 2.80 1.64 5.33
N HIS A 39 3.28 2.03 6.51
CA HIS A 39 4.70 2.30 6.70
C HIS A 39 5.56 1.08 6.42
N SER A 40 5.13 -0.09 6.86
CA SER A 40 5.84 -1.34 6.57
C SER A 40 5.84 -1.63 5.08
N ALA A 41 4.71 -1.41 4.41
CA ALA A 41 4.59 -1.60 2.96
C ALA A 41 5.51 -0.64 2.20
N GLU A 42 5.60 0.61 2.63
CA GLU A 42 6.48 1.59 2.00
C GLU A 42 7.94 1.15 2.05
N LYS A 43 8.39 0.68 3.20
CA LYS A 43 9.76 0.19 3.35
C LYS A 43 10.03 -1.00 2.44
N TYR A 44 9.08 -1.90 2.34
CA TYR A 44 9.24 -3.07 1.49
C TYR A 44 9.24 -2.69 0.00
N VAL A 45 8.38 -1.76 -0.39
CA VAL A 45 8.35 -1.26 -1.76
C VAL A 45 9.69 -0.60 -2.12
N GLU A 46 10.23 0.22 -1.21
CA GLU A 46 11.51 0.86 -1.43
C GLU A 46 12.62 -0.16 -1.66
N PHE A 47 12.63 -1.23 -0.86
CA PHE A 47 13.57 -2.34 -1.03
C PHE A 47 13.38 -3.00 -2.40
N GLN A 48 12.14 -3.26 -2.80
CA GLN A 48 11.85 -3.91 -4.08
C GLN A 48 12.27 -3.05 -5.27
N ILE A 49 12.07 -1.74 -5.18
CA ILE A 49 12.52 -0.82 -6.23
C ILE A 49 14.04 -0.87 -6.37
N GLU A 50 14.76 -0.82 -5.25
CA GLU A 50 16.23 -0.85 -5.24
C GLU A 50 16.79 -2.11 -5.88
N HIS A 51 16.14 -3.25 -5.65
CA HIS A 51 16.62 -4.54 -6.13
C HIS A 51 15.91 -5.02 -7.40
N SER A 52 15.16 -4.13 -8.05
CA SER A 52 14.47 -4.47 -9.29
C SER A 52 15.40 -4.35 -10.50
N ASN A 53 14.93 -4.88 -11.64
CA ASN A 53 15.64 -4.76 -12.90
C ASN A 53 15.26 -3.51 -13.70
N PHE A 54 14.55 -2.58 -13.09
CA PHE A 54 14.20 -1.32 -13.72
C PHE A 54 15.45 -0.46 -13.95
N SER A 55 15.39 0.41 -14.94
CA SER A 55 16.47 1.36 -15.19
C SER A 55 16.62 2.33 -14.02
N ASP A 56 17.78 2.97 -13.90
CA ASP A 56 18.02 3.97 -12.85
C ASP A 56 17.02 5.12 -12.93
N GLU A 57 16.65 5.53 -14.14
CA GLU A 57 15.67 6.58 -14.37
C GLU A 57 14.28 6.16 -13.88
N GLU A 58 13.88 4.93 -14.19
CA GLU A 58 12.60 4.38 -13.72
C GLU A 58 12.58 4.26 -12.21
N LYS A 59 13.67 3.78 -11.60
CA LYS A 59 13.79 3.67 -10.14
C LYS A 59 13.64 5.02 -9.48
N LYS A 60 14.26 6.05 -10.05
CA LYS A 60 14.18 7.41 -9.52
C LYS A 60 12.75 7.93 -9.55
N GLY A 61 12.05 7.71 -10.67
CA GLY A 61 10.65 8.11 -10.79
C GLY A 61 9.77 7.42 -9.76
N MET A 62 9.95 6.11 -9.59
CA MET A 62 9.19 5.34 -8.60
C MET A 62 9.46 5.81 -7.18
N LYS A 63 10.72 6.08 -6.85
CA LYS A 63 11.09 6.56 -5.51
C LYS A 63 10.49 7.93 -5.20
N ASN A 64 10.27 8.75 -6.20
CA ASN A 64 9.64 10.06 -5.99
C ASN A 64 8.15 9.94 -5.71
N ASP A 65 7.48 8.96 -6.31
CA ASP A 65 6.02 8.93 -6.33
C ASP A 65 5.39 7.82 -5.49
N TYR A 66 6.15 6.81 -5.05
CA TYR A 66 5.56 5.65 -4.39
C TYR A 66 4.80 6.01 -3.10
N LYS A 67 5.24 7.05 -2.41
CA LYS A 67 4.56 7.49 -1.18
C LYS A 67 3.17 8.05 -1.47
N LEU A 68 3.03 8.76 -2.58
CA LEU A 68 1.72 9.25 -3.01
C LEU A 68 0.80 8.10 -3.36
N TRP A 69 1.32 7.10 -4.05
CA TRP A 69 0.54 5.92 -4.41
C TRP A 69 0.15 5.10 -3.19
N ALA A 70 1.05 5.01 -2.21
CA ALA A 70 0.77 4.34 -0.95
C ALA A 70 -0.35 5.05 -0.19
N GLU A 71 -0.31 6.37 -0.13
CA GLU A 71 -1.34 7.15 0.54
C GLU A 71 -2.69 6.99 -0.17
N SER A 72 -2.69 7.00 -1.49
CA SER A 72 -3.91 6.80 -2.28
C SER A 72 -4.52 5.42 -2.00
N ALA A 73 -3.68 4.37 -1.97
CA ALA A 73 -4.12 3.02 -1.66
C ALA A 73 -4.72 2.94 -0.26
N LEU A 74 -4.05 3.57 0.72
CA LEU A 74 -4.51 3.59 2.11
C LEU A 74 -5.87 4.27 2.23
N GLN A 75 -6.06 5.42 1.58
CA GLN A 75 -7.33 6.14 1.64
C GLN A 75 -8.46 5.31 1.02
N GLY A 76 -8.18 4.60 -0.06
CA GLY A 76 -9.15 3.70 -0.67
C GLY A 76 -9.58 2.58 0.27
N MET A 77 -8.63 2.02 1.00
CA MET A 77 -8.91 0.96 1.97
C MET A 77 -9.69 1.49 3.17
N LYS A 78 -9.33 2.67 3.67
CA LYS A 78 -10.07 3.31 4.76
C LYS A 78 -11.51 3.60 4.36
N LYS A 79 -11.71 4.06 3.13
CA LYS A 79 -13.06 4.33 2.61
C LYS A 79 -13.90 3.06 2.60
N ARG A 80 -13.36 1.96 2.09
CA ARG A 80 -14.08 0.69 2.04
C ARG A 80 -14.42 0.18 3.43
N LEU A 81 -13.50 0.27 4.38
CA LEU A 81 -13.74 -0.16 5.76
C LEU A 81 -14.78 0.73 6.44
N ARG A 82 -14.73 2.04 6.20
CA ARG A 82 -15.70 2.98 6.76
C ARG A 82 -17.10 2.68 6.23
N GLU A 83 -17.23 2.43 4.93
CA GLU A 83 -18.51 2.12 4.30
C GLU A 83 -19.10 0.81 4.81
N SER A 84 -18.27 -0.15 5.19
CA SER A 84 -18.72 -1.42 5.76
C SER A 84 -18.85 -1.38 7.29
N GLY A 85 -18.58 -0.23 7.91
CA GLY A 85 -18.72 -0.05 9.36
C GLY A 85 -17.63 -0.72 10.19
N ARG A 86 -16.49 -1.04 9.59
CA ARG A 86 -15.40 -1.74 10.29
C ARG A 86 -14.20 -0.86 10.61
N LEU A 87 -14.21 0.39 10.20
CA LEU A 87 -13.13 1.30 10.57
C LEU A 87 -13.44 1.92 11.92
N LEU A 88 -12.53 1.74 12.86
CA LEU A 88 -12.65 2.31 14.20
C LEU A 88 -12.29 3.80 14.22
#